data_0a8a8652107d758a95d4b9613b255df7
#
_entry.id   0a8a8652107d758a95d4b9613b255df7
#
_cell.length_a   1.000
_cell.length_b   1.000
_cell.length_c   1.000
_cell.angle_alpha   90.00
_cell.angle_beta   90.00
_cell.angle_gamma   90.00
#
_symmetry.space_group_name_H-M   'P 1'
#
loop_
_entity.id
_entity.type
_entity.pdbx_description
1 polymer ?
#
loop_
_entity_poly.entity_id
_entity_poly.type
_entity_poly.pdbx_seq_one_letter_code
_entity_poly.pdbx_strand_id
1 'polypeptide(L)'
;MNVFRTLTSLVVVFAAMSLTAFAAPKSIKVATDATWPPMEMLDAKKQIVGYDIDFLNAVAKETGLAVEFKNTAWDGIFAGLDTGKYDAVISSVTITDERKAKYDFTDAYTSIGQILVVPKTDKTSKTIADLKGKKVGSQIGTTGAMEVKKVAGVESKTYDEIGLAFEDMATGRISGVVCDEPVAAHFALKKKEYKEKFKIVGKAFTKEGYGIVVKKGNKELVDQLNKGIKAVKAKKLDTRIHTKWVK
;
A
#
# COMPACT_ATOMS: atom_id res chain seq x y z
N MET A 1 33.67 42.57 -76.76
CA MET A 1 34.15 41.44 -75.94
C MET A 1 33.31 41.34 -74.64
N ASN A 2 32.29 40.47 -74.69
CA ASN A 2 31.32 40.34 -73.66
C ASN A 2 31.78 39.31 -72.65
N VAL A 3 31.87 39.68 -71.38
CA VAL A 3 32.16 38.77 -70.29
C VAL A 3 30.84 38.56 -69.48
N PHE A 4 30.22 37.40 -69.66
CA PHE A 4 29.07 36.94 -68.90
C PHE A 4 29.54 36.53 -67.48
N ARG A 5 28.97 37.19 -66.43
CA ARG A 5 29.07 36.79 -65.04
C ARG A 5 27.86 35.99 -64.70
N THR A 6 28.03 34.69 -64.58
CA THR A 6 27.01 33.77 -63.98
C THR A 6 27.05 33.88 -62.45
N LEU A 7 25.96 34.38 -61.84
CA LEU A 7 25.72 34.33 -60.41
C LEU A 7 25.10 32.98 -60.09
N THR A 8 25.81 32.16 -59.37
CA THR A 8 25.26 30.90 -58.81
C THR A 8 24.66 31.19 -57.43
N SER A 9 23.33 31.21 -57.36
CA SER A 9 22.58 31.35 -56.06
C SER A 9 22.61 30.05 -55.31
N LEU A 10 23.31 30.01 -54.16
CA LEU A 10 23.34 28.89 -53.22
C LEU A 10 22.11 28.98 -52.31
N VAL A 11 21.12 28.14 -52.55
CA VAL A 11 19.96 28.01 -51.68
C VAL A 11 20.31 27.11 -50.50
N VAL A 12 20.53 27.71 -49.32
CA VAL A 12 20.72 26.96 -48.08
C VAL A 12 19.35 26.61 -47.50
N VAL A 13 18.95 25.35 -47.63
CA VAL A 13 17.73 24.80 -46.99
C VAL A 13 18.05 24.51 -45.51
N PHE A 14 17.59 25.37 -44.62
CA PHE A 14 17.61 25.12 -43.20
C PHE A 14 16.50 24.10 -42.87
N ALA A 15 16.87 22.84 -42.72
CA ALA A 15 15.98 21.82 -42.14
C ALA A 15 15.82 22.11 -40.63
N ALA A 16 14.70 22.72 -40.25
CA ALA A 16 14.31 22.88 -38.84
C ALA A 16 14.01 21.51 -38.26
N MET A 17 14.99 20.89 -37.61
CA MET A 17 14.74 19.74 -36.72
C MET A 17 13.95 20.23 -35.53
N SER A 18 12.63 19.97 -35.56
CA SER A 18 11.76 20.14 -34.39
C SER A 18 12.19 19.13 -33.31
N LEU A 19 13.04 19.57 -32.38
CA LEU A 19 13.25 18.82 -31.13
C LEU A 19 11.92 18.80 -30.37
N THR A 20 11.22 17.68 -30.43
CA THR A 20 10.14 17.41 -29.51
C THR A 20 10.78 17.30 -28.13
N ALA A 21 10.67 18.34 -27.32
CA ALA A 21 11.05 18.30 -25.92
C ALA A 21 10.13 17.27 -25.23
N PHE A 22 10.65 16.08 -24.96
CA PHE A 22 9.97 15.16 -24.05
C PHE A 22 9.95 15.83 -22.68
N ALA A 23 8.78 16.31 -22.27
CA ALA A 23 8.59 16.79 -20.90
C ALA A 23 9.01 15.66 -19.94
N ALA A 24 9.85 15.98 -18.96
CA ALA A 24 10.23 15.04 -17.92
C ALA A 24 8.97 14.51 -17.24
N PRO A 25 8.88 13.22 -16.91
CA PRO A 25 7.72 12.66 -16.25
C PRO A 25 7.46 13.41 -14.95
N LYS A 26 6.18 13.72 -14.67
CA LYS A 26 5.76 14.33 -13.40
C LYS A 26 6.15 13.37 -12.27
N SER A 27 7.03 13.80 -11.38
CA SER A 27 7.47 13.00 -10.23
C SER A 27 6.55 13.25 -9.03
N ILE A 28 6.18 12.17 -8.33
CA ILE A 28 5.44 12.22 -7.08
C ILE A 28 6.18 11.48 -5.98
N LYS A 29 6.15 12.03 -4.76
CA LYS A 29 6.64 11.38 -3.55
C LYS A 29 5.50 10.63 -2.89
N VAL A 30 5.73 9.37 -2.54
CA VAL A 30 4.69 8.49 -1.98
C VAL A 30 5.19 7.84 -0.71
N ALA A 31 4.48 8.05 0.39
CA ALA A 31 4.80 7.41 1.66
C ALA A 31 4.18 6.02 1.74
N THR A 32 4.89 5.12 2.43
CA THR A 32 4.47 3.76 2.75
C THR A 32 5.12 3.33 4.06
N ASP A 33 4.42 2.57 4.89
CA ASP A 33 4.99 1.97 6.10
C ASP A 33 5.53 0.57 5.79
N ALA A 34 6.82 0.47 5.51
CA ALA A 34 7.46 -0.76 5.09
C ALA A 34 7.60 -1.81 6.21
N THR A 35 6.60 -1.91 7.08
CA THR A 35 6.48 -2.90 8.17
C THR A 35 5.23 -3.78 8.07
N TRP A 36 4.53 -3.75 6.89
CA TRP A 36 3.26 -4.45 6.64
C TRP A 36 3.38 -5.55 5.56
N PRO A 37 4.24 -6.59 5.77
CA PRO A 37 4.46 -7.64 4.78
C PRO A 37 3.21 -8.48 4.54
N PRO A 38 2.96 -8.95 3.32
CA PRO A 38 3.78 -8.83 2.11
C PRO A 38 3.40 -7.62 1.25
N MET A 39 2.59 -6.69 1.80
CA MET A 39 2.08 -5.55 1.06
C MET A 39 3.17 -4.50 0.83
N GLU A 40 3.88 -4.14 1.88
CA GLU A 40 5.06 -3.27 1.87
C GLU A 40 6.03 -3.69 2.98
N MET A 41 7.30 -3.82 2.63
CA MET A 41 8.35 -4.23 3.56
C MET A 41 9.73 -3.85 3.04
N LEU A 42 10.73 -3.93 3.90
CA LEU A 42 12.13 -3.85 3.49
C LEU A 42 12.65 -5.23 3.12
N ASP A 43 13.32 -5.33 1.97
CA ASP A 43 14.07 -6.53 1.60
C ASP A 43 15.43 -6.61 2.32
N ALA A 44 16.21 -7.67 2.05
CA ALA A 44 17.54 -7.86 2.62
C ALA A 44 18.54 -6.74 2.25
N LYS A 45 18.26 -6.00 1.17
CA LYS A 45 19.07 -4.84 0.73
C LYS A 45 18.51 -3.51 1.26
N LYS A 46 17.51 -3.56 2.17
CA LYS A 46 16.80 -2.41 2.71
C LYS A 46 16.04 -1.61 1.65
N GLN A 47 15.67 -2.23 0.54
CA GLN A 47 14.81 -1.62 -0.46
C GLN A 47 13.35 -1.85 -0.10
N ILE A 48 12.51 -0.86 -0.38
CA ILE A 48 11.06 -0.95 -0.16
C ILE A 48 10.48 -1.81 -1.28
N VAL A 49 9.86 -2.93 -0.92
CA VAL A 49 9.28 -3.91 -1.84
C VAL A 49 7.93 -4.39 -1.31
N GLY A 50 7.12 -5.00 -2.15
CA GLY A 50 5.84 -5.58 -1.75
C GLY A 50 4.77 -5.42 -2.83
N TYR A 51 3.57 -5.90 -2.50
CA TYR A 51 2.42 -5.81 -3.39
C TYR A 51 2.10 -4.36 -3.77
N ASP A 52 1.98 -3.48 -2.79
CA ASP A 52 1.63 -2.07 -2.99
C ASP A 52 2.69 -1.34 -3.82
N ILE A 53 3.95 -1.68 -3.62
CA ILE A 53 5.08 -1.08 -4.34
C ILE A 53 5.05 -1.49 -5.81
N ASP A 54 4.92 -2.78 -6.10
CA ASP A 54 4.83 -3.28 -7.46
C ASP A 54 3.57 -2.77 -8.16
N PHE A 55 2.45 -2.68 -7.42
CA PHE A 55 1.19 -2.18 -7.95
C PHE A 55 1.29 -0.71 -8.35
N LEU A 56 1.81 0.16 -7.48
CA LEU A 56 1.97 1.57 -7.80
C LEU A 56 2.99 1.80 -8.92
N ASN A 57 4.07 1.03 -8.97
CA ASN A 57 5.02 1.08 -10.08
C ASN A 57 4.35 0.72 -11.42
N ALA A 58 3.45 -0.27 -11.43
CA ALA A 58 2.67 -0.61 -12.62
C ALA A 58 1.72 0.53 -13.01
N VAL A 59 1.03 1.15 -12.04
CA VAL A 59 0.17 2.33 -12.26
C VAL A 59 0.97 3.50 -12.81
N ALA A 60 2.14 3.78 -12.25
CA ALA A 60 3.04 4.85 -12.66
C ALA A 60 3.49 4.68 -14.12
N LYS A 61 3.86 3.44 -14.49
CA LYS A 61 4.22 3.10 -15.87
C LYS A 61 3.09 3.39 -16.87
N GLU A 62 1.83 3.08 -16.48
CA GLU A 62 0.66 3.30 -17.35
C GLU A 62 0.28 4.79 -17.46
N THR A 63 0.69 5.61 -16.51
CA THR A 63 0.33 7.05 -16.45
C THR A 63 1.47 7.99 -16.78
N GLY A 64 2.68 7.48 -17.00
CA GLY A 64 3.86 8.30 -17.22
C GLY A 64 4.32 9.06 -15.97
N LEU A 65 3.91 8.64 -14.77
CA LEU A 65 4.40 9.18 -13.51
C LEU A 65 5.77 8.59 -13.17
N ALA A 66 6.62 9.38 -12.52
CA ALA A 66 7.78 8.90 -11.78
C ALA A 66 7.42 8.85 -10.29
N VAL A 67 7.74 7.76 -9.59
CA VAL A 67 7.40 7.58 -8.16
C VAL A 67 8.67 7.47 -7.34
N GLU A 68 8.75 8.27 -6.28
CA GLU A 68 9.76 8.16 -5.24
C GLU A 68 9.08 7.66 -3.95
N PHE A 69 9.42 6.45 -3.51
CA PHE A 69 8.89 5.90 -2.26
C PHE A 69 9.65 6.40 -1.05
N LYS A 70 8.92 6.76 0.01
CA LYS A 70 9.46 7.18 1.29
C LYS A 70 8.94 6.26 2.39
N ASN A 71 9.84 5.50 3.02
CA ASN A 71 9.48 4.72 4.22
C ASN A 71 9.12 5.68 5.35
N THR A 72 7.92 5.52 5.89
CA THR A 72 7.33 6.43 6.89
C THR A 72 6.49 5.60 7.85
N ALA A 73 6.75 5.71 9.15
CA ALA A 73 5.95 5.01 10.15
C ALA A 73 4.46 5.32 10.01
N TRP A 74 3.61 4.30 10.19
CA TRP A 74 2.16 4.42 10.09
C TRP A 74 1.58 5.50 11.00
N ASP A 75 2.07 5.55 12.25
CA ASP A 75 1.74 6.65 13.15
C ASP A 75 2.34 7.95 12.61
N GLY A 76 1.48 8.88 12.26
CA GLY A 76 1.87 10.16 11.64
C GLY A 76 1.94 10.16 10.11
N ILE A 77 1.69 9.04 9.39
CA ILE A 77 1.71 9.01 7.91
C ILE A 77 0.69 9.98 7.30
N PHE A 78 -0.47 10.14 7.91
CA PHE A 78 -1.48 11.09 7.44
C PHE A 78 -1.09 12.55 7.74
N ALA A 79 -0.48 12.82 8.89
CA ALA A 79 0.01 14.16 9.22
C ALA A 79 1.13 14.64 8.27
N GLY A 80 1.95 13.70 7.79
CA GLY A 80 2.94 13.99 6.74
C GLY A 80 2.30 14.35 5.41
N LEU A 81 1.19 13.70 5.04
CA LEU A 81 0.40 14.03 3.84
C LEU A 81 -0.23 15.43 3.98
N ASP A 82 -0.82 15.74 5.14
CA ASP A 82 -1.43 17.05 5.42
C ASP A 82 -0.43 18.19 5.29
N THR A 83 0.80 17.97 5.74
CA THR A 83 1.89 18.97 5.69
C THR A 83 2.64 18.98 4.36
N GLY A 84 2.27 18.13 3.39
CA GLY A 84 2.89 18.10 2.06
C GLY A 84 4.30 17.53 2.02
N LYS A 85 4.69 16.68 2.99
CA LYS A 85 5.98 15.96 2.96
C LYS A 85 6.06 14.96 1.81
N TYR A 86 4.92 14.53 1.31
CA TYR A 86 4.71 13.67 0.14
C TYR A 86 3.34 13.95 -0.46
N ASP A 87 3.15 13.52 -1.71
CA ASP A 87 1.97 13.82 -2.52
C ASP A 87 0.85 12.78 -2.32
N ALA A 88 1.22 11.57 -1.95
CA ALA A 88 0.29 10.46 -1.76
C ALA A 88 0.79 9.47 -0.70
N VAL A 89 -0.11 8.58 -0.27
CA VAL A 89 0.19 7.42 0.58
C VAL A 89 -0.37 6.17 -0.10
N ILE A 90 0.48 5.16 -0.27
CA ILE A 90 0.09 3.79 -0.56
C ILE A 90 0.71 2.90 0.53
N SER A 91 -0.12 2.36 1.40
CA SER A 91 0.31 1.59 2.58
C SER A 91 -0.87 0.79 3.10
N SER A 92 -1.45 -0.03 2.23
CA SER A 92 -2.62 -0.86 2.57
C SER A 92 -3.75 -0.08 3.22
N VAL A 93 -3.96 1.18 2.79
CA VAL A 93 -4.89 2.10 3.45
C VAL A 93 -6.32 1.73 3.13
N THR A 94 -7.05 1.20 4.11
CA THR A 94 -8.48 0.93 3.99
C THR A 94 -9.26 2.21 3.73
N ILE A 95 -10.10 2.20 2.71
CA ILE A 95 -11.06 3.25 2.40
C ILE A 95 -12.19 3.20 3.42
N THR A 96 -12.26 4.18 4.31
CA THR A 96 -13.35 4.35 5.29
C THR A 96 -14.02 5.70 5.12
N ASP A 97 -15.28 5.83 5.59
CA ASP A 97 -15.99 7.12 5.50
C ASP A 97 -15.32 8.21 6.34
N GLU A 98 -14.77 7.85 7.50
CA GLU A 98 -13.99 8.77 8.33
C GLU A 98 -12.76 9.30 7.59
N ARG A 99 -12.01 8.42 6.91
CA ARG A 99 -10.83 8.81 6.12
C ARG A 99 -11.22 9.61 4.89
N LYS A 100 -12.31 9.24 4.17
CA LYS A 100 -12.83 9.98 3.03
C LYS A 100 -13.31 11.39 3.37
N ALA A 101 -13.74 11.63 4.59
CA ALA A 101 -14.07 12.97 5.05
C ALA A 101 -12.86 13.91 5.04
N LYS A 102 -11.66 13.40 5.33
CA LYS A 102 -10.42 14.17 5.47
C LYS A 102 -9.53 14.15 4.22
N TYR A 103 -9.57 13.07 3.43
CA TYR A 103 -8.69 12.80 2.29
C TYR A 103 -9.48 12.42 1.05
N ASP A 104 -8.85 12.56 -0.11
CA ASP A 104 -9.36 11.93 -1.32
C ASP A 104 -8.65 10.60 -1.56
N PHE A 105 -9.40 9.64 -2.10
CA PHE A 105 -8.94 8.29 -2.37
C PHE A 105 -9.11 7.97 -3.85
N THR A 106 -8.24 7.12 -4.35
CA THR A 106 -8.48 6.43 -5.63
C THR A 106 -9.62 5.42 -5.48
N ASP A 107 -10.06 4.87 -6.61
CA ASP A 107 -10.82 3.62 -6.64
C ASP A 107 -10.03 2.54 -5.88
N ALA A 108 -10.74 1.59 -5.27
CA ALA A 108 -10.10 0.49 -4.59
C ALA A 108 -9.25 -0.34 -5.57
N TYR A 109 -7.96 -0.50 -5.24
CA TYR A 109 -7.06 -1.30 -6.07
C TYR A 109 -7.10 -2.79 -5.72
N THR A 110 -7.40 -3.14 -4.46
CA THR A 110 -7.63 -4.51 -4.00
C THR A 110 -8.71 -4.56 -2.93
N SER A 111 -9.16 -5.76 -2.57
CA SER A 111 -10.12 -5.99 -1.50
C SER A 111 -9.57 -7.03 -0.54
N ILE A 112 -9.71 -6.77 0.75
CA ILE A 112 -9.26 -7.61 1.86
C ILE A 112 -10.31 -7.66 2.96
N GLY A 113 -10.05 -8.39 4.03
CA GLY A 113 -10.81 -8.33 5.27
C GLY A 113 -9.92 -8.51 6.49
N GLN A 114 -10.44 -8.09 7.64
CA GLN A 114 -9.79 -8.32 8.92
C GLN A 114 -9.99 -9.76 9.35
N ILE A 115 -8.94 -10.36 9.93
CA ILE A 115 -8.94 -11.74 10.37
C ILE A 115 -8.24 -11.90 11.72
N LEU A 116 -8.61 -12.93 12.47
CA LEU A 116 -8.01 -13.24 13.75
C LEU A 116 -6.92 -14.32 13.60
N VAL A 117 -5.77 -14.05 14.20
CA VAL A 117 -4.68 -15.02 14.39
C VAL A 117 -4.56 -15.32 15.88
N VAL A 118 -4.41 -16.61 16.22
CA VAL A 118 -4.21 -17.07 17.61
C VAL A 118 -3.06 -18.07 17.68
N PRO A 119 -2.49 -18.33 18.88
CA PRO A 119 -1.54 -19.43 19.06
C PRO A 119 -2.13 -20.78 18.64
N LYS A 120 -1.35 -21.69 18.06
CA LYS A 120 -1.81 -23.06 17.73
C LYS A 120 -2.27 -23.85 18.97
N THR A 121 -1.81 -23.46 20.15
CA THR A 121 -2.24 -24.03 21.43
C THR A 121 -3.66 -23.66 21.81
N ASP A 122 -4.19 -22.54 21.32
CA ASP A 122 -5.60 -22.20 21.48
C ASP A 122 -6.45 -23.14 20.63
N LYS A 123 -7.32 -23.94 21.27
CA LYS A 123 -8.17 -24.95 20.59
C LYS A 123 -9.61 -24.50 20.43
N THR A 124 -9.98 -23.39 21.02
CA THR A 124 -11.39 -23.00 21.22
C THR A 124 -11.79 -21.74 20.47
N SER A 125 -10.93 -20.74 20.40
CA SER A 125 -11.26 -19.44 19.81
C SER A 125 -11.48 -19.54 18.30
N LYS A 126 -12.58 -18.94 17.82
CA LYS A 126 -12.97 -18.81 16.41
C LYS A 126 -13.22 -17.36 16.02
N THR A 127 -13.54 -16.51 16.98
CA THR A 127 -13.86 -15.09 16.82
C THR A 127 -13.13 -14.27 17.87
N ILE A 128 -13.10 -12.94 17.69
CA ILE A 128 -12.52 -12.03 18.69
C ILE A 128 -13.29 -12.14 20.03
N ALA A 129 -14.62 -12.35 20.00
CA ALA A 129 -15.45 -12.45 21.20
C ALA A 129 -15.09 -13.65 22.10
N ASP A 130 -14.51 -14.70 21.53
CA ASP A 130 -14.05 -15.87 22.30
C ASP A 130 -12.79 -15.56 23.14
N LEU A 131 -12.17 -14.39 22.90
CA LEU A 131 -11.03 -13.87 23.66
C LEU A 131 -11.43 -12.88 24.76
N LYS A 132 -12.71 -12.90 25.21
CA LYS A 132 -13.18 -12.09 26.34
C LYS A 132 -12.31 -12.30 27.58
N GLY A 133 -11.92 -11.20 28.24
CA GLY A 133 -11.00 -11.20 29.37
C GLY A 133 -9.52 -11.33 29.00
N LYS A 134 -9.21 -11.40 27.71
CA LYS A 134 -7.84 -11.54 27.19
C LYS A 134 -7.43 -10.31 26.36
N LYS A 135 -6.12 -10.17 26.14
CA LYS A 135 -5.52 -9.12 25.32
C LYS A 135 -5.47 -9.56 23.86
N VAL A 136 -5.93 -8.68 22.96
CA VAL A 136 -5.84 -8.86 21.52
C VAL A 136 -5.07 -7.69 20.91
N GLY A 137 -4.01 -8.01 20.17
CA GLY A 137 -3.10 -7.04 19.55
C GLY A 137 -3.55 -6.62 18.16
N SER A 138 -3.22 -5.37 17.79
CA SER A 138 -3.35 -4.82 16.44
C SER A 138 -2.42 -3.62 16.28
N GLN A 139 -2.16 -3.18 15.05
CA GLN A 139 -1.42 -1.94 14.86
C GLN A 139 -2.32 -0.74 15.15
N ILE A 140 -1.77 0.28 15.79
CA ILE A 140 -2.49 1.51 16.17
C ILE A 140 -3.13 2.18 14.94
N GLY A 141 -4.34 2.74 15.08
CA GLY A 141 -4.99 3.51 14.01
C GLY A 141 -5.46 2.71 12.79
N THR A 142 -5.32 1.37 12.80
CA THR A 142 -5.83 0.49 11.73
C THR A 142 -7.30 0.13 11.93
N THR A 143 -7.96 -0.32 10.86
CA THR A 143 -9.31 -0.88 10.94
C THR A 143 -9.35 -2.13 11.83
N GLY A 144 -8.30 -2.94 11.83
CA GLY A 144 -8.15 -4.06 12.76
C GLY A 144 -8.21 -3.63 14.22
N ALA A 145 -7.55 -2.54 14.60
CA ALA A 145 -7.66 -1.99 15.96
C ALA A 145 -9.07 -1.48 16.27
N MET A 146 -9.76 -0.90 15.30
CA MET A 146 -11.14 -0.46 15.45
C MET A 146 -12.08 -1.65 15.70
N GLU A 147 -11.90 -2.75 14.96
CA GLU A 147 -12.70 -3.96 15.14
C GLU A 147 -12.48 -4.60 16.50
N VAL A 148 -11.24 -4.69 17.00
CA VAL A 148 -10.97 -5.21 18.35
C VAL A 148 -11.67 -4.36 19.43
N LYS A 149 -11.63 -3.04 19.30
CA LYS A 149 -12.25 -2.11 20.26
C LYS A 149 -13.79 -2.24 20.33
N LYS A 150 -14.44 -2.71 19.26
CA LYS A 150 -15.90 -2.93 19.25
C LYS A 150 -16.33 -4.13 20.09
N VAL A 151 -15.42 -5.05 20.44
CA VAL A 151 -15.78 -6.29 21.12
C VAL A 151 -15.70 -6.10 22.64
N ALA A 152 -16.86 -6.04 23.27
CA ALA A 152 -16.96 -5.85 24.72
C ALA A 152 -16.26 -6.96 25.51
N GLY A 153 -15.44 -6.53 26.48
CA GLY A 153 -14.73 -7.45 27.38
C GLY A 153 -13.41 -7.99 26.84
N VAL A 154 -13.01 -7.61 25.62
CA VAL A 154 -11.66 -7.86 25.08
C VAL A 154 -10.78 -6.65 25.37
N GLU A 155 -9.58 -6.87 25.88
CA GLU A 155 -8.60 -5.80 26.09
C GLU A 155 -7.83 -5.55 24.77
N SER A 156 -8.08 -4.40 24.13
CA SER A 156 -7.37 -3.99 22.91
C SER A 156 -5.97 -3.48 23.26
N LYS A 157 -4.92 -4.14 22.76
CA LYS A 157 -3.53 -3.69 22.86
C LYS A 157 -3.01 -3.26 21.49
N THR A 158 -2.62 -2.00 21.36
CA THR A 158 -2.11 -1.46 20.11
C THR A 158 -0.59 -1.39 20.11
N TYR A 159 0.00 -1.51 18.92
CA TYR A 159 1.44 -1.49 18.65
C TYR A 159 1.74 -0.54 17.50
N ASP A 160 2.94 0.02 17.47
CA ASP A 160 3.38 0.88 16.40
C ASP A 160 3.56 0.11 15.08
N GLU A 161 4.03 -1.14 15.19
CA GLU A 161 4.21 -2.07 14.07
C GLU A 161 3.50 -3.40 14.36
N ILE A 162 2.90 -3.99 13.34
CA ILE A 162 2.17 -5.26 13.50
C ILE A 162 3.09 -6.41 13.94
N GLY A 163 4.36 -6.38 13.52
CA GLY A 163 5.35 -7.37 13.92
C GLY A 163 5.50 -7.51 15.42
N LEU A 164 5.44 -6.40 16.16
CA LEU A 164 5.53 -6.37 17.62
C LEU A 164 4.34 -7.08 18.29
N ALA A 165 3.13 -7.00 17.69
CA ALA A 165 1.98 -7.75 18.17
C ALA A 165 2.20 -9.27 18.03
N PHE A 166 2.78 -9.71 16.92
CA PHE A 166 3.11 -11.13 16.72
C PHE A 166 4.24 -11.60 17.67
N GLU A 167 5.21 -10.76 17.99
CA GLU A 167 6.25 -11.07 19.00
C GLU A 167 5.65 -11.23 20.40
N ASP A 168 4.76 -10.33 20.79
CA ASP A 168 4.06 -10.41 22.08
C ASP A 168 3.14 -11.65 22.15
N MET A 169 2.50 -12.02 21.04
CA MET A 169 1.74 -13.26 20.98
C MET A 169 2.64 -14.49 21.07
N ALA A 170 3.83 -14.46 20.45
CA ALA A 170 4.81 -15.56 20.52
C ALA A 170 5.32 -15.81 21.93
N THR A 171 5.34 -14.78 22.77
CA THR A 171 5.78 -14.85 24.18
C THR A 171 4.60 -14.99 25.17
N GLY A 172 3.36 -15.11 24.68
CA GLY A 172 2.17 -15.31 25.51
C GLY A 172 1.68 -14.05 26.25
N ARG A 173 2.17 -12.85 25.88
CA ARG A 173 1.73 -11.59 26.49
C ARG A 173 0.35 -11.14 26.00
N ILE A 174 -0.06 -11.60 24.81
CA ILE A 174 -1.38 -11.42 24.23
C ILE A 174 -1.89 -12.74 23.67
N SER A 175 -3.22 -12.86 23.51
CA SER A 175 -3.88 -14.10 23.14
C SER A 175 -4.32 -14.17 21.69
N GLY A 176 -4.23 -13.08 20.95
CA GLY A 176 -4.56 -13.04 19.54
C GLY A 176 -4.08 -11.75 18.89
N VAL A 177 -4.03 -11.75 17.55
CA VAL A 177 -3.71 -10.59 16.74
C VAL A 177 -4.79 -10.45 15.67
N VAL A 178 -5.28 -9.22 15.46
CA VAL A 178 -6.18 -8.86 14.35
C VAL A 178 -5.44 -7.98 13.38
N CYS A 179 -5.42 -8.39 12.12
CA CYS A 179 -4.84 -7.67 11.00
C CYS A 179 -5.47 -8.14 9.69
N ASP A 180 -5.03 -7.55 8.59
CA ASP A 180 -5.49 -7.88 7.25
C ASP A 180 -5.08 -9.30 6.83
N GLU A 181 -5.95 -10.01 6.08
CA GLU A 181 -5.73 -11.39 5.66
C GLU A 181 -4.35 -11.66 5.05
N PRO A 182 -3.79 -10.83 4.11
CA PRO A 182 -2.48 -11.09 3.55
C PRO A 182 -1.35 -11.02 4.58
N VAL A 183 -1.47 -10.10 5.53
CA VAL A 183 -0.50 -9.92 6.63
C VAL A 183 -0.57 -11.08 7.60
N ALA A 184 -1.79 -11.47 8.01
CA ALA A 184 -2.01 -12.65 8.83
C ALA A 184 -1.42 -13.91 8.19
N ALA A 185 -1.63 -14.11 6.88
CA ALA A 185 -1.08 -15.23 6.14
C ALA A 185 0.45 -15.20 6.12
N HIS A 186 1.06 -14.02 5.92
CA HIS A 186 2.50 -13.88 5.97
C HIS A 186 3.07 -14.32 7.32
N PHE A 187 2.56 -13.79 8.41
CA PHE A 187 3.07 -14.10 9.74
C PHE A 187 2.73 -15.52 10.19
N ALA A 188 1.48 -15.97 10.03
CA ALA A 188 1.03 -17.25 10.57
C ALA A 188 1.39 -18.46 9.69
N LEU A 189 1.58 -18.28 8.37
CA LEU A 189 1.76 -19.41 7.45
C LEU A 189 3.12 -19.42 6.75
N LYS A 190 3.73 -18.25 6.51
CA LYS A 190 4.95 -18.15 5.70
C LYS A 190 6.21 -17.84 6.53
N LYS A 191 6.11 -17.00 7.57
CA LYS A 191 7.26 -16.61 8.38
C LYS A 191 7.77 -17.79 9.22
N LYS A 192 9.00 -18.24 8.96
CA LYS A 192 9.60 -19.47 9.56
C LYS A 192 9.51 -19.50 11.08
N GLU A 193 9.68 -18.35 11.75
CA GLU A 193 9.66 -18.24 13.22
C GLU A 193 8.28 -18.49 13.82
N TYR A 194 7.20 -18.31 13.04
CA TYR A 194 5.83 -18.27 13.55
C TYR A 194 4.89 -19.31 12.93
N LYS A 195 5.19 -19.84 11.73
CA LYS A 195 4.31 -20.79 11.03
C LYS A 195 3.95 -22.03 11.86
N GLU A 196 4.80 -22.44 12.80
CA GLU A 196 4.51 -23.56 13.71
C GLU A 196 3.89 -23.12 15.05
N LYS A 197 3.84 -21.82 15.32
CA LYS A 197 3.30 -21.25 16.55
C LYS A 197 1.88 -20.73 16.43
N PHE A 198 1.50 -20.24 15.26
CA PHE A 198 0.25 -19.52 15.02
C PHE A 198 -0.67 -20.21 14.03
N LYS A 199 -1.94 -19.87 14.10
CA LYS A 199 -2.96 -20.24 13.13
C LYS A 199 -3.95 -19.11 12.93
N ILE A 200 -4.45 -19.00 11.71
CA ILE A 200 -5.59 -18.17 11.38
C ILE A 200 -6.85 -18.92 11.79
N VAL A 201 -7.83 -18.23 12.37
CA VAL A 201 -9.10 -18.81 12.80
C VAL A 201 -10.29 -18.05 12.20
N GLY A 202 -11.34 -18.79 11.88
CA GLY A 202 -12.53 -18.25 11.25
C GLY A 202 -12.31 -17.86 9.79
N LYS A 203 -13.10 -16.89 9.33
CA LYS A 203 -13.01 -16.22 8.03
C LYS A 203 -12.80 -14.75 8.27
N ALA A 204 -12.36 -14.01 7.28
CA ALA A 204 -12.39 -12.56 7.33
C ALA A 204 -13.78 -12.07 7.71
N PHE A 205 -13.84 -11.19 8.71
CA PHE A 205 -15.09 -10.71 9.29
C PHE A 205 -15.43 -9.28 8.86
N THR A 206 -14.58 -8.66 8.06
CA THR A 206 -14.86 -7.42 7.32
C THR A 206 -14.68 -7.63 5.82
N LYS A 207 -15.15 -6.67 5.03
CA LYS A 207 -14.85 -6.56 3.60
C LYS A 207 -14.43 -5.12 3.34
N GLU A 208 -13.16 -4.95 3.03
CA GLU A 208 -12.51 -3.64 2.94
C GLU A 208 -11.83 -3.47 1.58
N GLY A 209 -11.72 -2.24 1.10
CA GLY A 209 -10.98 -1.90 -0.09
C GLY A 209 -9.78 -1.04 0.26
N TYR A 210 -8.59 -1.32 -0.30
CA TYR A 210 -7.44 -0.44 -0.19
C TYR A 210 -7.46 0.62 -1.29
N GLY A 211 -7.16 1.87 -0.93
CA GLY A 211 -7.01 2.97 -1.87
C GLY A 211 -5.72 3.74 -1.68
N ILE A 212 -5.25 4.37 -2.74
CA ILE A 212 -4.16 5.33 -2.66
C ILE A 212 -4.76 6.64 -2.14
N VAL A 213 -4.14 7.21 -1.12
CA VAL A 213 -4.63 8.42 -0.44
C VAL A 213 -3.88 9.63 -0.94
N VAL A 214 -4.61 10.70 -1.21
CA VAL A 214 -4.05 12.00 -1.53
C VAL A 214 -4.67 13.08 -0.65
N LYS A 215 -4.02 14.23 -0.56
CA LYS A 215 -4.57 15.38 0.17
C LYS A 215 -5.93 15.78 -0.41
N LYS A 216 -6.87 16.15 0.45
CA LYS A 216 -8.21 16.59 0.06
C LYS A 216 -8.16 17.70 -0.99
N GLY A 217 -8.94 17.53 -2.05
CA GLY A 217 -9.02 18.46 -3.18
C GLY A 217 -8.05 18.17 -4.33
N ASN A 218 -7.10 17.24 -4.20
CA ASN A 218 -6.16 16.89 -5.28
C ASN A 218 -6.78 15.89 -6.26
N LYS A 219 -7.88 16.28 -6.91
CA LYS A 219 -8.63 15.43 -7.84
C LYS A 219 -7.81 15.05 -9.07
N GLU A 220 -6.96 15.98 -9.56
CA GLU A 220 -6.11 15.70 -10.72
C GLU A 220 -5.25 14.46 -10.51
N LEU A 221 -4.57 14.35 -9.35
CA LEU A 221 -3.74 13.19 -9.04
C LEU A 221 -4.59 11.92 -8.86
N VAL A 222 -5.77 12.02 -8.21
CA VAL A 222 -6.71 10.90 -8.08
C VAL A 222 -7.12 10.37 -9.45
N ASP A 223 -7.52 11.26 -10.37
CA ASP A 223 -7.97 10.88 -11.70
C ASP A 223 -6.84 10.24 -12.51
N GLN A 224 -5.61 10.78 -12.41
CA GLN A 224 -4.44 10.21 -13.06
C GLN A 224 -4.12 8.81 -12.52
N LEU A 225 -4.13 8.63 -11.20
CA LEU A 225 -3.91 7.33 -10.56
C LEU A 225 -5.01 6.33 -10.91
N ASN A 226 -6.29 6.75 -10.91
CA ASN A 226 -7.42 5.91 -11.31
C ASN A 226 -7.34 5.45 -12.76
N LYS A 227 -6.88 6.31 -13.68
CA LYS A 227 -6.62 5.93 -15.07
C LYS A 227 -5.58 4.79 -15.13
N GLY A 228 -4.51 4.90 -14.35
CA GLY A 228 -3.49 3.85 -14.26
C GLY A 228 -4.02 2.57 -13.63
N ILE A 229 -4.79 2.66 -12.54
CA ILE A 229 -5.42 1.50 -11.89
C ILE A 229 -6.30 0.73 -12.88
N LYS A 230 -7.13 1.45 -13.66
CA LYS A 230 -7.97 0.83 -14.70
C LYS A 230 -7.12 0.12 -15.76
N ALA A 231 -6.02 0.73 -16.22
CA ALA A 231 -5.13 0.14 -17.21
C ALA A 231 -4.42 -1.12 -16.67
N VAL A 232 -3.92 -1.07 -15.43
CA VAL A 232 -3.29 -2.21 -14.74
C VAL A 232 -4.26 -3.39 -14.63
N LYS A 233 -5.51 -3.15 -14.21
CA LYS A 233 -6.55 -4.18 -14.12
C LYS A 233 -6.94 -4.73 -15.49
N ALA A 234 -7.13 -3.89 -16.49
CA ALA A 234 -7.45 -4.32 -17.85
C ALA A 234 -6.36 -5.25 -18.46
N LYS A 235 -5.09 -5.00 -18.12
CA LYS A 235 -3.95 -5.82 -18.54
C LYS A 235 -3.68 -7.02 -17.62
N LYS A 236 -4.50 -7.23 -16.58
CA LYS A 236 -4.35 -8.29 -15.54
C LYS A 236 -2.98 -8.26 -14.85
N LEU A 237 -2.36 -7.08 -14.75
CA LEU A 237 -1.09 -6.92 -14.05
C LEU A 237 -1.28 -7.04 -12.54
N ASP A 238 -2.40 -6.54 -12.01
CA ASP A 238 -2.85 -6.71 -10.63
C ASP A 238 -2.88 -8.19 -10.20
N THR A 239 -3.43 -9.07 -11.04
CA THR A 239 -3.48 -10.51 -10.79
C THR A 239 -2.08 -11.13 -10.73
N ARG A 240 -1.15 -10.70 -11.61
CA ARG A 240 0.24 -11.17 -11.60
C ARG A 240 0.97 -10.71 -10.34
N ILE A 241 0.79 -9.45 -9.96
CA ILE A 241 1.39 -8.88 -8.74
C ILE A 241 0.84 -9.58 -7.49
N HIS A 242 -0.49 -9.82 -7.45
CA HIS A 242 -1.11 -10.57 -6.37
C HIS A 242 -0.56 -12.00 -6.26
N THR A 243 -0.37 -12.68 -7.36
CA THR A 243 0.21 -14.04 -7.37
C THR A 243 1.66 -14.04 -6.88
N LYS A 244 2.43 -12.99 -7.18
CA LYS A 244 3.82 -12.86 -6.73
C LYS A 244 3.93 -12.71 -5.22
N TRP A 245 3.05 -11.92 -4.60
CA TRP A 245 3.22 -11.48 -3.22
C TRP A 245 2.30 -12.17 -2.22
N VAL A 246 1.04 -12.41 -2.60
CA VAL A 246 -0.02 -12.83 -1.67
C VAL A 246 -0.30 -14.33 -1.73
N LYS A 247 -0.20 -14.97 -2.90
CA LYS A 247 -0.29 -16.42 -3.03
C LYS A 247 1.04 -17.07 -2.68
#